data_3465e4273a6fe404c2b349e9389dcbb1
#
_entry.id   3465e4273a6fe404c2b349e9389dcbb1
#
_cell.length_a   1.000
_cell.length_b   1.000
_cell.length_c   1.000
_cell.angle_alpha   90.00
_cell.angle_beta   90.00
_cell.angle_gamma   90.00
#
_symmetry.space_group_name_H-M   'P 1'
#
loop_
_entity.id
_entity.type
_entity.pdbx_description
1 polymer ?
#
loop_
_entity_poly.entity_id
_entity_poly.type
_entity_poly.pdbx_seq_one_letter_code
_entity_poly.pdbx_strand_id
1 'polypeptide(L)'
;MIEHVYRRVSAARGLSQVIVATDDLRIATRVRDFGGKVRLTKAKHATGTDRLAEVVASMDCDVVVNVQGDEPLIDPRSIDELIAPFAADPTVQMTTLFRRIQNPSELDNPNITKVVVDRGGFALYFSRAAIPFVRDPRGGWPPLYRHIGLYAYRRSTLLVLASLDPTPLEQAESLEQLRALEHGIRIRAVETTHESFEVNTPEDLEQVRRLLTTATSS
;
A
#
# COMPACT_ATOMS: atom_id res chain seq x y z
N MET A 1 -3.75 17.15 5.79
CA MET A 1 -3.66 15.74 5.42
C MET A 1 -2.21 15.28 5.30
N ILE A 2 -1.41 15.74 4.33
CA ILE A 2 -0.04 15.23 4.11
C ILE A 2 0.88 15.30 5.34
N GLU A 3 0.73 16.29 6.22
CA GLU A 3 1.50 16.38 7.46
C GLU A 3 1.17 15.23 8.43
N HIS A 4 -0.11 14.84 8.54
CA HIS A 4 -0.51 13.70 9.37
C HIS A 4 0.10 12.40 8.83
N VAL A 5 -0.01 12.15 7.52
CA VAL A 5 0.63 11.00 6.88
C VAL A 5 2.14 10.99 7.18
N TYR A 6 2.83 12.10 6.88
CA TYR A 6 4.27 12.22 7.09
C TYR A 6 4.70 11.92 8.53
N ARG A 7 4.01 12.51 9.52
CA ARG A 7 4.33 12.30 10.95
C ARG A 7 4.09 10.85 11.38
N ARG A 8 2.99 10.24 10.94
CA ARG A 8 2.68 8.84 11.27
C ARG A 8 3.67 7.89 10.60
N VAL A 9 3.96 8.07 9.32
CA VAL A 9 4.97 7.28 8.61
C VAL A 9 6.35 7.42 9.27
N SER A 10 6.72 8.64 9.70
CA SER A 10 7.99 8.90 10.39
C SER A 10 8.09 8.26 11.76
N ALA A 11 6.99 7.81 12.35
CA ALA A 11 6.98 7.08 13.61
C ALA A 11 7.24 5.57 13.47
N ALA A 12 7.26 5.03 12.24
CA ALA A 12 7.68 3.66 11.98
C ALA A 12 9.17 3.48 12.29
N ARG A 13 9.52 2.37 12.95
CA ARG A 13 10.88 2.14 13.50
C ARG A 13 11.88 1.69 12.45
N GLY A 14 11.39 0.99 11.41
CA GLY A 14 12.24 0.39 10.38
C GLY A 14 12.62 1.32 9.24
N LEU A 15 12.17 2.59 9.25
CA LEU A 15 12.46 3.56 8.19
C LEU A 15 13.67 4.43 8.54
N SER A 16 14.63 4.54 7.64
CA SER A 16 15.76 5.47 7.76
C SER A 16 15.41 6.91 7.41
N GLN A 17 14.42 7.10 6.51
CA GLN A 17 13.91 8.41 6.12
C GLN A 17 12.53 8.33 5.47
N VAL A 18 11.82 9.46 5.52
CA VAL A 18 10.54 9.66 4.83
C VAL A 18 10.69 10.84 3.87
N ILE A 19 10.19 10.68 2.65
CA ILE A 19 10.24 11.71 1.61
C ILE A 19 8.87 11.80 0.96
N VAL A 20 8.32 12.99 0.85
CA VAL A 20 7.12 13.24 0.04
C VAL A 20 7.54 13.45 -1.41
N ALA A 21 7.04 12.60 -2.32
CA ALA A 21 7.21 12.75 -3.76
C ALA A 21 5.97 13.42 -4.35
N THR A 22 6.11 14.60 -4.94
CA THR A 22 4.98 15.36 -5.49
C THR A 22 5.42 16.24 -6.67
N ASP A 23 4.52 16.49 -7.60
CA ASP A 23 4.66 17.51 -8.65
C ASP A 23 3.97 18.84 -8.28
N ASP A 24 3.19 18.86 -7.19
CA ASP A 24 2.44 20.04 -6.76
C ASP A 24 3.29 20.91 -5.81
N LEU A 25 3.56 22.16 -6.24
CA LEU A 25 4.33 23.12 -5.45
C LEU A 25 3.65 23.50 -4.13
N ARG A 26 2.32 23.48 -4.05
CA ARG A 26 1.56 23.78 -2.81
C ARG A 26 1.84 22.69 -1.76
N ILE A 27 1.83 21.42 -2.18
CA ILE A 27 2.18 20.29 -1.31
C ILE A 27 3.65 20.41 -0.90
N ALA A 28 4.55 20.64 -1.85
CA ALA A 28 5.97 20.76 -1.56
C ALA A 28 6.28 21.89 -0.56
N THR A 29 5.63 23.06 -0.71
CA THR A 29 5.74 24.17 0.22
C THR A 29 5.25 23.77 1.60
N ARG A 30 4.05 23.18 1.69
CA ARG A 30 3.50 22.72 2.97
C ARG A 30 4.40 21.72 3.67
N VAL A 31 5.02 20.81 2.93
CA VAL A 31 5.95 19.81 3.50
C VAL A 31 7.19 20.51 4.09
N ARG A 32 7.74 21.50 3.41
CA ARG A 32 8.87 22.29 3.92
C ARG A 32 8.51 23.09 5.16
N ASP A 33 7.30 23.66 5.22
CA ASP A 33 6.82 24.49 6.33
C ASP A 33 6.82 23.70 7.67
N PHE A 34 6.51 22.42 7.64
CA PHE A 34 6.58 21.58 8.85
C PHE A 34 7.92 20.82 9.01
N GLY A 35 8.93 21.13 8.20
CA GLY A 35 10.27 20.54 8.29
C GLY A 35 10.38 19.13 7.65
N GLY A 36 9.41 18.71 6.83
CA GLY A 36 9.45 17.44 6.14
C GLY A 36 10.38 17.46 4.92
N LYS A 37 10.86 16.27 4.52
CA LYS A 37 11.64 16.11 3.29
C LYS A 37 10.70 15.96 2.10
N VAL A 38 10.98 16.69 1.02
CA VAL A 38 10.19 16.64 -0.22
C VAL A 38 11.10 16.59 -1.45
N ARG A 39 10.70 15.79 -2.43
CA ARG A 39 11.26 15.77 -3.80
C ARG A 39 10.18 16.17 -4.78
N LEU A 40 10.47 17.19 -5.59
CA LEU A 40 9.63 17.53 -6.74
C LEU A 40 9.93 16.54 -7.87
N THR A 41 8.86 15.98 -8.43
CA THR A 41 8.90 15.03 -9.54
C THR A 41 8.28 15.65 -10.79
N LYS A 42 8.48 15.01 -11.94
CA LYS A 42 7.79 15.40 -13.17
C LYS A 42 6.27 15.31 -12.96
N ALA A 43 5.52 16.17 -13.66
CA ALA A 43 4.06 16.19 -13.59
C ALA A 43 3.41 14.95 -14.26
N LYS A 44 4.07 14.36 -15.25
CA LYS A 44 3.52 13.24 -16.04
C LYS A 44 4.10 11.91 -15.58
N HIS A 45 3.50 11.37 -14.54
CA HIS A 45 3.62 9.96 -14.17
C HIS A 45 2.26 9.30 -14.33
N ALA A 46 2.23 8.10 -14.92
CA ALA A 46 1.00 7.35 -15.10
C ALA A 46 0.51 6.78 -13.76
N THR A 47 1.45 6.41 -12.87
CA THR A 47 1.15 5.77 -11.58
C THR A 47 2.00 6.35 -10.44
N GLY A 48 1.60 6.02 -9.21
CA GLY A 48 2.40 6.31 -8.01
C GLY A 48 3.74 5.59 -8.02
N THR A 49 3.79 4.38 -8.55
CA THR A 49 5.00 3.56 -8.70
C THR A 49 6.04 4.25 -9.60
N ASP A 50 5.61 4.82 -10.73
CA ASP A 50 6.49 5.58 -11.63
C ASP A 50 7.09 6.81 -10.92
N ARG A 51 6.27 7.50 -10.14
CA ARG A 51 6.72 8.67 -9.36
C ARG A 51 7.75 8.28 -8.30
N LEU A 52 7.52 7.16 -7.61
CA LEU A 52 8.50 6.62 -6.67
C LEU A 52 9.80 6.23 -7.36
N ALA A 53 9.72 5.56 -8.50
CA ALA A 53 10.90 5.13 -9.27
C ALA A 53 11.78 6.32 -9.67
N GLU A 54 11.20 7.47 -10.08
CA GLU A 54 11.96 8.69 -10.36
C GLU A 54 12.76 9.16 -9.14
N VAL A 55 12.13 9.18 -7.95
CA VAL A 55 12.80 9.61 -6.72
C VAL A 55 13.89 8.64 -6.32
N VAL A 56 13.58 7.34 -6.36
CA VAL A 56 14.46 6.26 -5.87
C VAL A 56 15.65 5.98 -6.79
N ALA A 57 15.54 6.32 -8.09
CA ALA A 57 16.63 6.14 -9.05
C ALA A 57 17.95 6.80 -8.61
N SER A 58 17.85 7.93 -7.89
CA SER A 58 19.01 8.70 -7.40
C SER A 58 19.33 8.45 -5.92
N MET A 59 18.70 7.46 -5.28
CA MET A 59 18.87 7.18 -3.85
C MET A 59 19.63 5.86 -3.64
N ASP A 60 20.42 5.84 -2.59
CA ASP A 60 21.03 4.61 -2.07
C ASP A 60 20.13 4.09 -0.94
N CYS A 61 19.38 3.03 -1.25
CA CYS A 61 18.47 2.35 -0.33
C CYS A 61 18.19 0.93 -0.80
N ASP A 62 17.97 0.01 0.14
CA ASP A 62 17.68 -1.41 -0.15
C ASP A 62 16.17 -1.63 -0.40
N VAL A 63 15.35 -1.02 0.45
CA VAL A 63 13.89 -1.20 0.47
C VAL A 63 13.20 0.16 0.39
N VAL A 64 12.13 0.21 -0.39
CA VAL A 64 11.28 1.38 -0.59
C VAL A 64 9.86 1.04 -0.16
N VAL A 65 9.29 1.84 0.72
CA VAL A 65 7.88 1.74 1.12
C VAL A 65 7.07 2.79 0.38
N ASN A 66 5.99 2.36 -0.27
CA ASN A 66 5.02 3.22 -0.92
C ASN A 66 3.83 3.46 0.01
N VAL A 67 3.71 4.66 0.52
CA VAL A 67 2.56 5.11 1.32
C VAL A 67 1.81 6.19 0.55
N GLN A 68 0.50 6.01 0.41
CA GLN A 68 -0.34 6.99 -0.27
C GLN A 68 -0.56 8.23 0.59
N GLY A 69 -0.65 9.40 -0.05
CA GLY A 69 -0.81 10.69 0.65
C GLY A 69 -2.20 10.94 1.24
N ASP A 70 -3.14 10.07 0.96
CA ASP A 70 -4.54 10.07 1.39
C ASP A 70 -4.83 9.09 2.55
N GLU A 71 -3.79 8.53 3.18
CA GLU A 71 -3.89 7.65 4.35
C GLU A 71 -3.47 8.34 5.68
N PRO A 72 -4.20 9.38 6.15
CA PRO A 72 -3.79 10.18 7.31
C PRO A 72 -3.84 9.44 8.65
N LEU A 73 -4.48 8.28 8.70
CA LEU A 73 -4.61 7.43 9.89
C LEU A 73 -3.76 6.16 9.83
N ILE A 74 -2.85 6.04 8.84
CA ILE A 74 -1.96 4.87 8.74
C ILE A 74 -1.29 4.55 10.09
N ASP A 75 -1.31 3.28 10.49
CA ASP A 75 -0.62 2.84 11.70
C ASP A 75 0.88 2.62 11.40
N PRO A 76 1.81 3.25 12.11
CA PRO A 76 3.24 3.02 11.91
C PRO A 76 3.67 1.55 12.01
N ARG A 77 2.97 0.76 12.84
CA ARG A 77 3.23 -0.67 13.00
C ARG A 77 2.95 -1.46 11.73
N SER A 78 1.96 -1.05 10.94
CA SER A 78 1.70 -1.66 9.62
C SER A 78 2.91 -1.55 8.69
N ILE A 79 3.65 -0.44 8.77
CA ILE A 79 4.88 -0.24 7.99
C ILE A 79 5.98 -1.18 8.49
N ASP A 80 6.14 -1.30 9.81
CA ASP A 80 7.13 -2.20 10.41
C ASP A 80 6.83 -3.68 10.06
N GLU A 81 5.53 -4.09 10.08
CA GLU A 81 5.09 -5.42 9.63
C GLU A 81 5.38 -5.64 8.14
N LEU A 82 5.12 -4.64 7.30
CA LEU A 82 5.31 -4.71 5.85
C LEU A 82 6.78 -4.93 5.46
N ILE A 83 7.73 -4.33 6.17
CA ILE A 83 9.16 -4.40 5.86
C ILE A 83 9.87 -5.59 6.53
N ALA A 84 9.29 -6.16 7.58
CA ALA A 84 9.91 -7.26 8.34
C ALA A 84 10.36 -8.46 7.46
N PRO A 85 9.60 -8.89 6.43
CA PRO A 85 10.01 -10.01 5.58
C PRO A 85 11.35 -9.80 4.84
N PHE A 86 11.73 -8.56 4.51
CA PHE A 86 12.98 -8.28 3.79
C PHE A 86 14.23 -8.57 4.62
N ALA A 87 14.11 -8.47 5.94
CA ALA A 87 15.21 -8.81 6.85
C ALA A 87 15.30 -10.33 7.09
N ALA A 88 14.14 -11.01 7.07
CA ALA A 88 14.06 -12.44 7.33
C ALA A 88 14.43 -13.31 6.12
N ASP A 89 14.13 -12.81 4.90
CA ASP A 89 14.33 -13.56 3.66
C ASP A 89 14.85 -12.63 2.55
N PRO A 90 16.13 -12.80 2.14
CA PRO A 90 16.73 -11.97 1.09
C PRO A 90 16.10 -12.17 -0.30
N THR A 91 15.33 -13.23 -0.51
CA THR A 91 14.66 -13.52 -1.79
C THR A 91 13.34 -12.75 -1.95
N VAL A 92 12.81 -12.15 -0.88
CA VAL A 92 11.61 -11.31 -0.94
C VAL A 92 11.89 -10.07 -1.76
N GLN A 93 11.11 -9.89 -2.83
CA GLN A 93 11.23 -8.80 -3.78
C GLN A 93 10.21 -7.68 -3.55
N MET A 94 9.00 -8.07 -3.16
CA MET A 94 7.87 -7.18 -2.95
C MET A 94 7.00 -7.69 -1.81
N THR A 95 6.47 -6.79 -1.00
CA THR A 95 5.52 -7.13 0.07
C THR A 95 4.27 -6.27 -0.01
N THR A 96 3.17 -6.78 0.53
CA THR A 96 1.92 -6.06 0.74
C THR A 96 1.23 -6.54 2.00
N LEU A 97 0.18 -5.86 2.44
CA LEU A 97 -0.59 -6.24 3.60
C LEU A 97 -1.96 -6.80 3.23
N PHE A 98 -2.49 -7.65 4.10
CA PHE A 98 -3.87 -8.08 4.05
C PHE A 98 -4.44 -8.24 5.46
N ARG A 99 -5.76 -8.21 5.57
CA ARG A 99 -6.45 -8.57 6.80
C ARG A 99 -7.62 -9.51 6.52
N ARG A 100 -8.00 -10.24 7.55
CA ARG A 100 -9.18 -11.11 7.49
C ARG A 100 -10.45 -10.29 7.29
N ILE A 101 -11.31 -10.70 6.38
CA ILE A 101 -12.67 -10.16 6.22
C ILE A 101 -13.49 -10.62 7.42
N GLN A 102 -14.07 -9.68 8.13
CA GLN A 102 -14.92 -9.93 9.30
C GLN A 102 -16.39 -9.74 8.96
N ASN A 103 -16.69 -8.82 8.05
CA ASN A 103 -18.05 -8.55 7.62
C ASN A 103 -18.28 -9.15 6.22
N PRO A 104 -19.26 -10.07 6.06
CA PRO A 104 -19.57 -10.67 4.76
C PRO A 104 -19.84 -9.65 3.65
N SER A 105 -20.38 -8.47 3.97
CA SER A 105 -20.63 -7.41 2.99
C SER A 105 -19.36 -6.87 2.32
N GLU A 106 -18.19 -7.05 2.94
CA GLU A 106 -16.90 -6.66 2.34
C GLU A 106 -16.55 -7.55 1.13
N LEU A 107 -17.04 -8.79 1.12
CA LEU A 107 -16.72 -9.75 0.06
C LEU A 107 -17.31 -9.33 -1.29
N ASP A 108 -18.55 -8.86 -1.29
CA ASP A 108 -19.29 -8.48 -2.49
C ASP A 108 -19.04 -7.02 -2.92
N ASN A 109 -18.30 -6.26 -2.11
CA ASN A 109 -17.97 -4.87 -2.42
C ASN A 109 -16.80 -4.79 -3.41
N PRO A 110 -16.97 -4.33 -4.66
CA PRO A 110 -15.90 -4.25 -5.66
C PRO A 110 -14.85 -3.17 -5.34
N ASN A 111 -15.14 -2.24 -4.43
CA ASN A 111 -14.16 -1.25 -3.97
C ASN A 111 -13.17 -1.84 -2.95
N ILE A 112 -13.48 -3.00 -2.39
CA ILE A 112 -12.59 -3.75 -1.52
C ILE A 112 -11.91 -4.83 -2.36
N THR A 113 -10.62 -4.72 -2.56
CA THR A 113 -9.84 -5.75 -3.24
C THR A 113 -9.67 -6.97 -2.34
N LYS A 114 -9.99 -8.15 -2.86
CA LYS A 114 -9.74 -9.44 -2.20
C LYS A 114 -8.38 -9.99 -2.63
N VAL A 115 -7.77 -10.79 -1.76
CA VAL A 115 -6.52 -11.49 -2.05
C VAL A 115 -6.60 -12.94 -1.60
N VAL A 116 -6.07 -13.84 -2.41
CA VAL A 116 -5.81 -15.23 -2.03
C VAL A 116 -4.31 -15.44 -1.89
N VAL A 117 -3.92 -16.17 -0.84
CA VAL A 117 -2.51 -16.40 -0.51
C VAL A 117 -2.20 -17.89 -0.48
N ASP A 118 -0.99 -18.26 -0.86
CA ASP A 118 -0.51 -19.63 -0.76
C ASP A 118 -0.09 -19.97 0.69
N ARG A 119 0.26 -21.25 0.93
CA ARG A 119 0.74 -21.71 2.24
C ARG A 119 2.06 -21.06 2.66
N GLY A 120 2.82 -20.56 1.72
CA GLY A 120 4.05 -19.82 1.95
C GLY A 120 3.80 -18.34 2.29
N GLY A 121 2.53 -17.87 2.25
CA GLY A 121 2.15 -16.48 2.48
C GLY A 121 2.46 -15.57 1.29
N PHE A 122 2.52 -16.11 0.07
CA PHE A 122 2.63 -15.30 -1.14
C PHE A 122 1.25 -15.13 -1.80
N ALA A 123 0.99 -13.96 -2.34
CA ALA A 123 -0.24 -13.70 -3.07
C ALA A 123 -0.31 -14.56 -4.33
N LEU A 124 -1.44 -15.25 -4.50
CA LEU A 124 -1.76 -16.00 -5.71
C LEU A 124 -2.50 -15.13 -6.72
N TYR A 125 -3.43 -14.30 -6.25
CA TYR A 125 -4.18 -13.37 -7.09
C TYR A 125 -4.87 -12.29 -6.24
N PHE A 126 -5.13 -11.14 -6.87
CA PHE A 126 -5.93 -10.05 -6.33
C PHE A 126 -7.13 -9.82 -7.24
N SER A 127 -8.31 -9.57 -6.67
CA SER A 127 -9.51 -9.30 -7.46
C SER A 127 -10.49 -8.38 -6.76
N ARG A 128 -11.23 -7.60 -7.55
CA ARG A 128 -12.43 -6.89 -7.07
C ARG A 128 -13.61 -7.81 -6.91
N ALA A 129 -13.64 -8.95 -7.62
CA ALA A 129 -14.63 -9.99 -7.43
C ALA A 129 -14.45 -10.73 -6.10
N ALA A 130 -15.49 -11.44 -5.66
CA ALA A 130 -15.42 -12.32 -4.51
C ALA A 130 -14.54 -13.54 -4.83
N ILE A 131 -13.38 -13.65 -4.22
CA ILE A 131 -12.44 -14.78 -4.31
C ILE A 131 -11.97 -15.24 -2.94
N PRO A 132 -11.73 -16.59 -2.76
CA PRO A 132 -12.02 -17.67 -3.68
C PRO A 132 -13.52 -17.95 -3.80
N PHE A 133 -13.97 -18.56 -4.90
CA PHE A 133 -15.34 -19.04 -5.01
C PHE A 133 -15.53 -20.28 -4.13
N VAL A 134 -16.49 -20.21 -3.21
CA VAL A 134 -16.81 -21.31 -2.30
C VAL A 134 -17.96 -22.13 -2.89
N ARG A 135 -17.62 -23.25 -3.50
CA ARG A 135 -18.61 -24.10 -4.18
C ARG A 135 -19.59 -24.81 -3.22
N ASP A 136 -19.10 -25.25 -2.07
CA ASP A 136 -19.91 -25.88 -1.01
C ASP A 136 -19.71 -25.17 0.33
N PRO A 137 -20.60 -24.24 0.70
CA PRO A 137 -20.48 -23.50 1.95
C PRO A 137 -20.82 -24.36 3.20
N ARG A 138 -21.40 -25.57 3.04
CA ARG A 138 -21.72 -26.48 4.18
C ARG A 138 -20.48 -26.99 4.87
N GLY A 139 -19.34 -27.06 4.15
CA GLY A 139 -18.04 -27.39 4.70
C GLY A 139 -17.36 -26.27 5.49
N GLY A 140 -18.01 -25.13 5.61
CA GLY A 140 -17.47 -23.90 6.18
C GLY A 140 -16.72 -23.06 5.11
N TRP A 141 -16.51 -21.79 5.44
CA TRP A 141 -15.77 -20.87 4.59
C TRP A 141 -14.28 -20.92 4.95
N PRO A 142 -13.38 -20.94 3.95
CA PRO A 142 -11.97 -20.69 4.21
C PRO A 142 -11.79 -19.27 4.73
N PRO A 143 -10.66 -18.95 5.36
CA PRO A 143 -10.34 -17.57 5.66
C PRO A 143 -10.38 -16.72 4.39
N LEU A 144 -11.15 -15.61 4.42
CA LEU A 144 -11.28 -14.66 3.34
C LEU A 144 -10.50 -13.41 3.72
N TYR A 145 -9.78 -12.83 2.77
CA TYR A 145 -8.87 -11.74 3.02
C TYR A 145 -9.14 -10.54 2.12
N ARG A 146 -9.13 -9.35 2.72
CA ARG A 146 -9.06 -8.10 1.99
C ARG A 146 -7.61 -7.62 1.92
N HIS A 147 -7.24 -7.15 0.77
CA HIS A 147 -5.96 -6.51 0.54
C HIS A 147 -5.93 -5.09 1.16
N ILE A 148 -4.79 -4.70 1.69
CA ILE A 148 -4.47 -3.33 2.11
C ILE A 148 -3.43 -2.78 1.15
N GLY A 149 -3.74 -1.65 0.49
CA GLY A 149 -2.99 -1.06 -0.61
C GLY A 149 -1.61 -0.48 -0.26
N LEU A 150 -0.95 -1.03 0.75
CA LEU A 150 0.38 -0.64 1.18
C LEU A 150 1.42 -1.62 0.65
N TYR A 151 2.51 -1.08 0.09
CA TYR A 151 3.53 -1.90 -0.56
C TYR A 151 4.95 -1.51 -0.12
N ALA A 152 5.82 -2.52 -0.05
CA ALA A 152 7.25 -2.29 -0.04
C ALA A 152 7.95 -3.15 -1.09
N TYR A 153 9.08 -2.65 -1.57
CA TYR A 153 9.82 -3.24 -2.70
C TYR A 153 11.30 -3.25 -2.40
N ARG A 154 12.03 -4.26 -2.87
CA ARG A 154 13.45 -4.05 -3.14
C ARG A 154 13.58 -2.92 -4.15
N ARG A 155 14.56 -2.02 -3.96
CA ARG A 155 14.80 -0.92 -4.89
C ARG A 155 14.91 -1.38 -6.35
N SER A 156 15.65 -2.45 -6.59
CA SER A 156 15.82 -3.04 -7.93
C SER A 156 14.49 -3.52 -8.53
N THR A 157 13.64 -4.15 -7.72
CA THR A 157 12.32 -4.62 -8.15
C THR A 157 11.39 -3.46 -8.50
N LEU A 158 11.39 -2.38 -7.70
CA LEU A 158 10.60 -1.18 -8.00
C LEU A 158 11.00 -0.56 -9.35
N LEU A 159 12.31 -0.43 -9.61
CA LEU A 159 12.81 0.13 -10.87
C LEU A 159 12.45 -0.75 -12.07
N VAL A 160 12.51 -2.08 -11.92
CA VAL A 160 12.05 -3.02 -12.96
C VAL A 160 10.54 -2.85 -13.17
N LEU A 161 9.73 -2.89 -12.12
CA LEU A 161 8.26 -2.81 -12.21
C LEU A 161 7.80 -1.51 -12.90
N ALA A 162 8.43 -0.39 -12.59
CA ALA A 162 8.14 0.91 -13.22
C ALA A 162 8.54 0.97 -14.71
N SER A 163 9.39 0.06 -15.19
CA SER A 163 9.78 -0.02 -16.60
C SER A 163 8.91 -0.96 -17.43
N LEU A 164 7.99 -1.70 -16.80
CA LEU A 164 7.11 -2.65 -17.46
C LEU A 164 5.84 -1.97 -17.98
N ASP A 165 5.39 -2.40 -19.15
CA ASP A 165 4.10 -1.96 -19.70
C ASP A 165 2.92 -2.51 -18.88
N PRO A 166 1.77 -1.78 -18.82
CA PRO A 166 0.55 -2.28 -18.20
C PRO A 166 0.08 -3.59 -18.83
N THR A 167 -0.33 -4.52 -17.96
CA THR A 167 -0.71 -5.89 -18.34
C THR A 167 -2.22 -6.08 -18.47
N PRO A 168 -2.70 -7.12 -19.18
CA PRO A 168 -4.14 -7.36 -19.38
C PRO A 168 -4.93 -7.51 -18.07
N LEU A 169 -4.41 -8.25 -17.08
CA LEU A 169 -5.11 -8.43 -15.80
C LEU A 169 -5.12 -7.15 -14.97
N GLU A 170 -4.00 -6.41 -14.96
CA GLU A 170 -3.92 -5.10 -14.34
C GLU A 170 -5.00 -4.15 -14.89
N GLN A 171 -5.13 -4.10 -16.22
CA GLN A 171 -6.12 -3.23 -16.88
C GLN A 171 -7.56 -3.68 -16.60
N ALA A 172 -7.83 -4.98 -16.62
CA ALA A 172 -9.15 -5.54 -16.40
C ALA A 172 -9.67 -5.28 -14.99
N GLU A 173 -8.82 -5.47 -13.98
CA GLU A 173 -9.17 -5.27 -12.56
C GLU A 173 -8.90 -3.84 -12.07
N SER A 174 -8.14 -3.03 -12.84
CA SER A 174 -7.58 -1.73 -12.39
C SER A 174 -6.79 -1.90 -11.08
N LEU A 175 -5.89 -2.89 -11.07
CA LEU A 175 -5.05 -3.27 -9.93
C LEU A 175 -3.59 -3.37 -10.38
N GLU A 176 -2.78 -2.36 -10.11
CA GLU A 176 -1.38 -2.24 -10.58
C GLU A 176 -0.50 -3.43 -10.14
N GLN A 177 -0.73 -4.00 -8.96
CA GLN A 177 0.03 -5.12 -8.45
C GLN A 177 -0.10 -6.41 -9.27
N LEU A 178 -1.12 -6.53 -10.12
CA LEU A 178 -1.25 -7.67 -11.05
C LEU A 178 -0.16 -7.65 -12.11
N ARG A 179 0.37 -6.49 -12.50
CA ARG A 179 1.54 -6.37 -13.36
C ARG A 179 2.73 -7.15 -12.80
N ALA A 180 2.98 -7.04 -11.51
CA ALA A 180 4.04 -7.80 -10.85
C ALA A 180 3.81 -9.30 -10.97
N LEU A 181 2.61 -9.79 -10.68
CA LEU A 181 2.28 -11.22 -10.77
C LEU A 181 2.38 -11.76 -12.20
N GLU A 182 1.89 -11.02 -13.20
CA GLU A 182 1.95 -11.42 -14.61
C GLU A 182 3.40 -11.51 -15.14
N HIS A 183 4.34 -10.77 -14.52
CA HIS A 183 5.78 -10.86 -14.82
C HIS A 183 6.55 -11.80 -13.88
N GLY A 184 5.85 -12.61 -13.09
CA GLY A 184 6.49 -13.59 -12.21
C GLY A 184 7.16 -13.00 -10.96
N ILE A 185 6.94 -11.72 -10.66
CA ILE A 185 7.40 -11.09 -9.41
C ILE A 185 6.47 -11.55 -8.29
N ARG A 186 7.02 -12.31 -7.34
CA ARG A 186 6.25 -12.82 -6.21
C ARG A 186 6.02 -11.73 -5.17
N ILE A 187 4.79 -11.62 -4.70
CA ILE A 187 4.40 -10.65 -3.67
C ILE A 187 4.19 -11.39 -2.35
N ARG A 188 5.03 -11.14 -1.37
CA ARG A 188 4.84 -11.63 -0.01
C ARG A 188 3.71 -10.84 0.65
N ALA A 189 2.63 -11.52 0.99
CA ALA A 189 1.51 -10.93 1.70
C ALA A 189 1.69 -11.14 3.21
N VAL A 190 1.51 -10.09 4.01
CA VAL A 190 1.63 -10.10 5.46
C VAL A 190 0.29 -9.79 6.08
N GLU A 191 -0.15 -10.63 7.01
CA GLU A 191 -1.39 -10.37 7.74
C GLU A 191 -1.19 -9.24 8.76
N THR A 192 -2.12 -8.29 8.77
CA THR A 192 -2.15 -7.20 9.75
C THR A 192 -3.50 -7.13 10.45
N THR A 193 -3.51 -6.68 11.69
CA THR A 193 -4.72 -6.33 12.43
C THR A 193 -5.01 -4.83 12.43
N HIS A 194 -4.07 -4.03 11.89
CA HIS A 194 -4.20 -2.59 11.83
C HIS A 194 -5.12 -2.17 10.68
N GLU A 195 -5.95 -1.17 10.96
CA GLU A 195 -6.83 -0.61 9.94
C GLU A 195 -6.10 0.51 9.19
N SER A 196 -6.34 0.57 7.88
CA SER A 196 -6.02 1.71 7.03
C SER A 196 -7.30 2.40 6.62
N PHE A 197 -7.26 3.72 6.54
CA PHE A 197 -8.39 4.55 6.16
C PHE A 197 -7.95 5.55 5.08
N GLU A 198 -8.42 5.30 3.86
CA GLU A 198 -8.19 6.17 2.71
C GLU A 198 -9.23 7.30 2.67
N VAL A 199 -8.80 8.50 2.33
CA VAL A 199 -9.67 9.67 2.15
C VAL A 199 -9.93 9.88 0.66
N ASN A 200 -11.00 9.29 0.15
CA ASN A 200 -11.39 9.38 -1.26
C ASN A 200 -12.53 10.39 -1.50
N THR A 201 -13.33 10.70 -0.46
CA THR A 201 -14.50 11.56 -0.53
C THR A 201 -14.47 12.67 0.53
N PRO A 202 -15.26 13.74 0.39
CA PRO A 202 -15.44 14.73 1.46
C PRO A 202 -15.97 14.12 2.77
N GLU A 203 -16.80 13.10 2.69
CA GLU A 203 -17.36 12.37 3.84
C GLU A 203 -16.27 11.63 4.60
N ASP A 204 -15.35 10.99 3.89
CA ASP A 204 -14.16 10.34 4.49
C ASP A 204 -13.30 11.36 5.24
N LEU A 205 -13.09 12.53 4.64
CA LEU A 205 -12.33 13.61 5.27
C LEU A 205 -12.96 14.06 6.59
N GLU A 206 -14.29 14.22 6.63
CA GLU A 206 -15.00 14.59 7.86
C GLU A 206 -14.94 13.48 8.92
N GLN A 207 -14.97 12.22 8.50
CA GLN A 207 -14.78 11.09 9.41
C GLN A 207 -13.38 11.10 10.03
N VAL A 208 -12.34 11.30 9.22
CA VAL A 208 -10.95 11.41 9.70
C VAL A 208 -10.77 12.58 10.65
N ARG A 209 -11.38 13.75 10.37
CA ARG A 209 -11.34 14.91 11.27
C ARG A 209 -11.90 14.58 12.64
N ARG A 210 -13.03 13.89 12.71
CA ARG A 210 -13.65 13.45 13.97
C ARG A 210 -12.72 12.52 14.76
N LEU A 211 -12.14 11.52 14.08
CA LEU A 211 -11.23 10.55 14.70
C LEU A 211 -9.96 11.22 15.27
N LEU A 212 -9.39 12.18 14.55
CA LEU A 212 -8.22 12.92 15.00
C LEU A 212 -8.52 13.82 16.20
N THR A 213 -9.71 14.42 16.25
CA THR A 213 -10.12 15.29 17.37
C THR A 213 -10.32 14.48 18.65
N THR A 214 -10.92 13.29 18.58
CA THR A 214 -11.12 12.40 19.73
C THR A 214 -9.80 11.85 20.27
N ALA A 215 -8.84 11.55 19.40
CA ALA A 215 -7.52 11.05 19.80
C ALA A 215 -6.64 12.11 20.52
N THR A 216 -6.93 13.39 20.34
CA THR A 216 -6.17 14.50 21.00
C THR A 216 -6.75 14.87 22.37
N SER A 217 -7.93 14.34 22.72
CA SER A 217 -8.65 14.65 23.96
C SER A 217 -8.54 13.54 25.02
N SER A 218 -7.78 12.48 24.74
CA SER A 218 -7.46 11.35 25.62
C SER A 218 -5.99 11.34 26.02
#